data_7f0be9e41657b42abbe354bdb5b30736
#
_entry.id   7f0be9e41657b42abbe354bdb5b30736
#
_cell.length_a   1.000
_cell.length_b   1.000
_cell.length_c   1.000
_cell.angle_alpha   90.00
_cell.angle_beta   90.00
_cell.angle_gamma   90.00
#
_symmetry.space_group_name_H-M   'P 1'
#
loop_
_entity.id
_entity.type
_entity.pdbx_description
1 polymer ?
#
loop_
_entity_poly.entity_id
_entity_poly.type
_entity_poly.pdbx_seq_one_letter_code
_entity_poly.pdbx_strand_id
1 'polypeptide(L)'
;MARIPDTIVLRRDRDLGPRQNDIWVRRGLFGLICVVPVLALLNVFGQRPETSIGSAAAAQLSVSAPSRVRGGLLYQARFDITPRKKLDQAELVLAPGWIHDLTINTMEPSPTSETSQDGKLGLDLGPIAAGQTYVLFIDYQVNPTNVGSQDQTVTLYDGNRALVTLHRTLMVFP
;
A
#
# COMPACT_ATOMS: atom_id res chain seq x y z
N MET A 1 -72.88 10.66 -27.40
CA MET A 1 -71.81 10.54 -26.38
C MET A 1 -70.92 9.42 -26.81
N ALA A 2 -69.70 9.77 -27.24
CA ALA A 2 -68.68 8.78 -27.62
C ALA A 2 -68.13 8.09 -26.37
N ARG A 3 -68.21 6.76 -26.29
CA ARG A 3 -67.65 5.98 -25.20
C ARG A 3 -66.13 5.97 -25.40
N ILE A 4 -65.37 6.52 -24.45
CA ILE A 4 -63.90 6.45 -24.41
C ILE A 4 -63.56 4.97 -24.18
N PRO A 5 -62.73 4.33 -25.04
CA PRO A 5 -62.33 2.95 -24.86
C PRO A 5 -61.56 2.76 -23.57
N ASP A 6 -61.87 1.72 -22.80
CA ASP A 6 -61.23 1.36 -21.52
C ASP A 6 -59.72 1.11 -21.65
N THR A 7 -59.21 0.98 -22.88
CA THR A 7 -57.78 0.80 -23.18
C THR A 7 -56.91 2.05 -22.94
N ILE A 8 -57.54 3.24 -22.75
CA ILE A 8 -56.83 4.52 -22.53
C ILE A 8 -56.82 4.90 -21.05
N VAL A 9 -57.57 4.21 -20.22
CA VAL A 9 -57.52 4.44 -18.78
C VAL A 9 -56.31 3.71 -18.20
N LEU A 10 -55.26 4.44 -17.98
CA LEU A 10 -54.12 3.98 -17.15
C LEU A 10 -54.67 3.63 -15.76
N ARG A 11 -54.91 2.35 -15.53
CA ARG A 11 -55.22 1.84 -14.18
C ARG A 11 -53.96 1.89 -13.34
N ARG A 12 -53.59 3.11 -12.94
CA ARG A 12 -52.42 3.41 -12.12
C ARG A 12 -52.38 2.64 -10.80
N ASP A 13 -53.57 2.28 -10.30
CA ASP A 13 -53.72 1.58 -9.02
C ASP A 13 -53.56 0.06 -9.12
N ARG A 14 -53.62 -0.53 -10.32
CA ARG A 14 -53.49 -1.99 -10.50
C ARG A 14 -52.05 -2.46 -10.51
N ASP A 15 -51.12 -1.55 -10.88
CA ASP A 15 -49.68 -1.81 -10.88
C ASP A 15 -49.00 -1.42 -9.56
N LEU A 16 -49.74 -0.77 -8.67
CA LEU A 16 -49.32 -0.39 -7.32
C LEU A 16 -49.73 -1.45 -6.27
N GLY A 17 -49.75 -2.74 -6.67
CA GLY A 17 -49.78 -3.79 -5.64
C GLY A 17 -48.79 -3.51 -4.52
N PRO A 18 -48.95 -4.07 -3.32
CA PRO A 18 -48.18 -3.69 -2.14
C PRO A 18 -46.70 -4.01 -2.34
N ARG A 19 -45.99 -3.13 -3.03
CA ARG A 19 -44.54 -3.16 -3.25
C ARG A 19 -43.79 -2.50 -2.08
N GLN A 20 -44.27 -2.68 -0.86
CA GLN A 20 -43.59 -2.18 0.32
C GLN A 20 -42.16 -2.74 0.40
N ASN A 21 -41.95 -3.98 -0.04
CA ASN A 21 -40.63 -4.59 -0.09
C ASN A 21 -39.70 -3.94 -1.12
N ASP A 22 -40.25 -3.48 -2.27
CA ASP A 22 -39.43 -2.82 -3.29
C ASP A 22 -38.83 -1.49 -2.80
N ILE A 23 -39.56 -0.78 -1.93
CA ILE A 23 -39.06 0.47 -1.33
C ILE A 23 -37.90 0.18 -0.38
N TRP A 24 -38.02 -0.87 0.41
CA TRP A 24 -36.94 -1.27 1.33
C TRP A 24 -35.71 -1.82 0.60
N VAL A 25 -35.93 -2.61 -0.46
CA VAL A 25 -34.85 -3.09 -1.33
C VAL A 25 -34.12 -1.92 -1.99
N ARG A 26 -34.87 -0.94 -2.54
CA ARG A 26 -34.25 0.28 -3.12
C ARG A 26 -33.47 1.09 -2.08
N ARG A 27 -34.04 1.29 -0.89
CA ARG A 27 -33.35 2.00 0.21
C ARG A 27 -32.12 1.25 0.67
N GLY A 28 -32.20 -0.07 0.78
CA GLY A 28 -31.06 -0.92 1.14
C GLY A 28 -29.95 -0.85 0.10
N LEU A 29 -30.30 -0.96 -1.19
CA LEU A 29 -29.35 -0.85 -2.29
C LEU A 29 -28.72 0.54 -2.35
N PHE A 30 -29.51 1.60 -2.21
CA PHE A 30 -29.03 2.97 -2.16
C PHE A 30 -28.12 3.20 -0.96
N GLY A 31 -28.47 2.68 0.23
CA GLY A 31 -27.63 2.71 1.41
C GLY A 31 -26.29 2.02 1.19
N LEU A 32 -26.31 0.84 0.56
CA LEU A 32 -25.09 0.11 0.21
C LEU A 32 -24.17 0.91 -0.74
N ILE A 33 -24.75 1.53 -1.77
CA ILE A 33 -24.02 2.40 -2.70
C ILE A 33 -23.43 3.61 -1.97
N CYS A 34 -24.13 4.18 -0.99
CA CYS A 34 -23.64 5.32 -0.20
C CYS A 34 -22.49 4.94 0.75
N VAL A 35 -22.38 3.67 1.17
CA VAL A 35 -21.29 3.20 2.03
C VAL A 35 -19.94 3.33 1.34
N VAL A 36 -19.86 3.01 0.04
CA VAL A 36 -18.59 3.06 -0.71
C VAL A 36 -17.95 4.46 -0.71
N PRO A 37 -18.67 5.55 -1.10
CA PRO A 37 -18.08 6.90 -1.03
C PRO A 37 -17.78 7.34 0.40
N VAL A 38 -18.56 6.92 1.39
CA VAL A 38 -18.24 7.21 2.81
C VAL A 38 -16.93 6.55 3.21
N LEU A 39 -16.70 5.28 2.86
CA LEU A 39 -15.43 4.59 3.10
C LEU A 39 -14.28 5.25 2.34
N ALA A 40 -14.52 5.74 1.12
CA ALA A 40 -13.54 6.49 0.35
C ALA A 40 -13.18 7.83 1.02
N LEU A 41 -14.18 8.59 1.51
CA LEU A 41 -13.97 9.83 2.26
C LEU A 41 -13.21 9.61 3.57
N LEU A 42 -13.44 8.46 4.23
CA LEU A 42 -12.68 8.06 5.42
C LEU A 42 -11.27 7.57 5.07
N ASN A 43 -10.88 7.64 3.79
CA ASN A 43 -9.57 7.21 3.29
C ASN A 43 -9.24 5.74 3.63
N VAL A 44 -10.26 4.87 3.65
CA VAL A 44 -10.06 3.43 3.93
C VAL A 44 -9.23 2.76 2.83
N PHE A 45 -9.39 3.25 1.58
CA PHE A 45 -8.66 2.76 0.39
C PHE A 45 -7.46 3.65 0.04
N GLY A 46 -7.14 4.65 0.88
CA GLY A 46 -6.08 5.61 0.61
C GLY A 46 -4.70 5.11 1.03
N GLN A 47 -3.69 5.69 0.40
CA GLN A 47 -2.29 5.47 0.74
C GLN A 47 -1.97 6.17 2.06
N ARG A 48 -2.03 5.45 3.16
CA ARG A 48 -1.56 5.94 4.45
C ARG A 48 -0.19 5.35 4.72
N PRO A 49 0.85 6.16 4.94
CA PRO A 49 2.13 5.63 5.37
C PRO A 49 1.97 5.01 6.77
N GLU A 50 2.40 3.78 6.89
CA GLU A 50 2.50 3.05 8.15
C GLU A 50 3.96 2.89 8.50
N THR A 51 4.32 3.20 9.74
CA THR A 51 5.68 3.06 10.23
C THR A 51 5.83 1.74 10.97
N SER A 52 6.75 0.91 10.49
CA SER A 52 7.18 -0.32 11.16
C SER A 52 8.57 -0.10 11.74
N ILE A 53 8.77 -0.50 12.99
CA ILE A 53 10.04 -0.31 13.70
C ILE A 53 10.56 -1.65 14.18
N GLY A 54 11.82 -1.95 13.90
CA GLY A 54 12.55 -3.07 14.45
C GLY A 54 13.79 -2.58 15.17
N SER A 55 14.10 -3.18 16.30
CA SER A 55 15.25 -2.83 17.10
C SER A 55 16.06 -4.06 17.49
N ALA A 56 17.37 -3.96 17.35
CA ALA A 56 18.31 -4.92 17.85
C ALA A 56 19.36 -4.23 18.74
N ALA A 57 20.25 -5.02 19.35
CA ALA A 57 21.29 -4.45 20.20
C ALA A 57 22.23 -3.49 19.46
N ALA A 58 22.45 -3.70 18.15
CA ALA A 58 23.40 -2.93 17.34
C ALA A 58 22.75 -1.76 16.60
N ALA A 59 21.49 -1.87 16.18
CA ALA A 59 20.83 -0.84 15.38
C ALA A 59 19.31 -0.88 15.53
N GLN A 60 18.66 0.22 15.16
CA GLN A 60 17.22 0.33 14.95
C GLN A 60 16.97 0.63 13.48
N LEU A 61 15.97 -0.04 12.91
CA LEU A 61 15.47 0.19 11.56
C LEU A 61 14.01 0.61 11.66
N SER A 62 13.66 1.71 11.03
CA SER A 62 12.28 2.19 10.89
C SER A 62 11.96 2.29 9.40
N VAL A 63 10.82 1.76 8.99
CA VAL A 63 10.35 1.81 7.60
C VAL A 63 8.96 2.44 7.59
N SER A 64 8.85 3.60 6.94
CA SER A 64 7.58 4.30 6.73
C SER A 64 7.20 4.21 5.26
N ALA A 65 6.19 3.43 4.97
CA ALA A 65 5.65 3.22 3.62
C ALA A 65 4.18 2.81 3.73
N PRO A 66 3.35 3.04 2.70
CA PRO A 66 1.97 2.57 2.72
C PRO A 66 1.91 1.04 2.77
N SER A 67 0.93 0.50 3.48
CA SER A 67 0.61 -0.95 3.48
C SER A 67 -0.41 -1.31 2.40
N ARG A 68 -1.04 -0.28 1.80
CA ARG A 68 -2.07 -0.43 0.77
C ARG A 68 -1.88 0.64 -0.30
N VAL A 69 -1.89 0.21 -1.56
CA VAL A 69 -1.76 1.10 -2.72
C VAL A 69 -2.67 0.62 -3.85
N ARG A 70 -2.95 1.50 -4.81
CA ARG A 70 -3.60 1.10 -6.06
C ARG A 70 -2.57 0.96 -7.16
N GLY A 71 -2.85 0.08 -8.12
CA GLY A 71 -2.06 -0.04 -9.34
C GLY A 71 -1.93 1.31 -10.06
N GLY A 72 -0.77 1.58 -10.63
CA GLY A 72 -0.46 2.81 -11.36
C GLY A 72 -0.11 4.03 -10.50
N LEU A 73 -0.26 3.99 -9.17
CA LEU A 73 0.06 5.12 -8.32
C LEU A 73 1.54 5.17 -7.92
N LEU A 74 1.97 6.37 -7.57
CA LEU A 74 3.28 6.65 -6.99
C LEU A 74 3.20 6.64 -5.47
N TYR A 75 4.24 6.14 -4.81
CA TYR A 75 4.42 6.31 -3.37
C TYR A 75 5.89 6.39 -3.00
N GLN A 76 6.17 6.98 -1.86
CA GLN A 76 7.50 7.07 -1.29
C GLN A 76 7.63 6.14 -0.10
N ALA A 77 8.72 5.39 -0.04
CA ALA A 77 9.16 4.67 1.14
C ALA A 77 10.34 5.40 1.79
N ARG A 78 10.30 5.52 3.10
CA ARG A 78 11.37 6.09 3.90
C ARG A 78 11.94 5.03 4.83
N PHE A 79 13.25 4.91 4.84
CA PHE A 79 14.00 4.00 5.69
C PHE A 79 14.92 4.82 6.60
N ASP A 80 14.70 4.74 7.91
CA ASP A 80 15.54 5.39 8.92
C ASP A 80 16.36 4.31 9.61
N ILE A 81 17.68 4.39 9.50
CA ILE A 81 18.64 3.49 10.13
C ILE A 81 19.38 4.25 11.21
N THR A 82 19.19 3.84 12.46
CA THR A 82 19.87 4.46 13.61
C THR A 82 20.74 3.42 14.31
N PRO A 83 22.04 3.38 13.99
CA PRO A 83 22.95 2.45 14.61
C PRO A 83 23.28 2.88 16.06
N ARG A 84 23.29 1.93 16.98
CA ARG A 84 23.77 2.10 18.36
C ARG A 84 25.28 1.87 18.47
N LYS A 85 25.83 1.12 17.52
CA LYS A 85 27.25 0.89 17.33
C LYS A 85 27.57 1.22 15.89
N LYS A 86 28.81 1.65 15.62
CA LYS A 86 29.26 1.90 14.25
C LYS A 86 28.99 0.67 13.37
N LEU A 87 28.40 0.87 12.22
CA LEU A 87 28.31 -0.12 11.16
C LEU A 87 29.43 0.16 10.16
N ASP A 88 30.20 -0.86 9.86
CA ASP A 88 31.35 -0.71 8.94
C ASP A 88 30.93 -0.93 7.47
N GLN A 89 29.94 -1.79 7.23
CA GLN A 89 29.41 -2.13 5.93
C GLN A 89 27.88 -2.29 6.04
N ALA A 90 27.16 -1.16 6.17
CA ALA A 90 25.70 -1.20 6.27
C ALA A 90 25.09 -1.54 4.91
N GLU A 91 24.37 -2.64 4.84
CA GLU A 91 23.63 -3.07 3.66
C GLU A 91 22.16 -3.24 4.01
N LEU A 92 21.27 -2.65 3.19
CA LEU A 92 19.83 -2.80 3.30
C LEU A 92 19.34 -3.76 2.22
N VAL A 93 18.87 -4.94 2.63
CA VAL A 93 18.37 -5.96 1.69
C VAL A 93 16.86 -5.91 1.66
N LEU A 94 16.30 -5.66 0.49
CA LEU A 94 14.89 -5.55 0.19
C LEU A 94 14.39 -6.86 -0.43
N ALA A 95 13.30 -7.42 0.11
CA ALA A 95 12.65 -8.61 -0.44
C ALA A 95 12.05 -8.36 -1.84
N PRO A 96 11.74 -9.43 -2.61
CA PRO A 96 11.25 -9.28 -3.98
C PRO A 96 10.05 -8.36 -4.14
N GLY A 97 9.15 -8.27 -3.16
CA GLY A 97 7.98 -7.40 -3.23
C GLY A 97 8.27 -5.90 -3.20
N TRP A 98 9.54 -5.49 -3.03
CA TRP A 98 9.98 -4.10 -3.22
C TRP A 98 10.40 -3.79 -4.65
N ILE A 99 10.61 -4.80 -5.49
CA ILE A 99 11.12 -4.62 -6.86
C ILE A 99 10.24 -5.33 -7.91
N HIS A 100 9.53 -6.39 -7.51
CA HIS A 100 8.67 -7.13 -8.42
C HIS A 100 7.40 -6.31 -8.72
N ASP A 101 7.16 -6.02 -10.00
CA ASP A 101 6.05 -5.20 -10.49
C ASP A 101 5.98 -3.78 -9.87
N LEU A 102 7.11 -3.29 -9.39
CA LEU A 102 7.34 -1.92 -8.94
C LEU A 102 8.50 -1.33 -9.74
N THR A 103 8.36 -0.08 -10.15
CA THR A 103 9.46 0.68 -10.75
C THR A 103 10.03 1.61 -9.69
N ILE A 104 11.34 1.53 -9.47
CA ILE A 104 12.07 2.51 -8.65
C ILE A 104 12.38 3.70 -9.53
N ASN A 105 11.83 4.87 -9.19
CA ASN A 105 12.05 6.11 -9.94
C ASN A 105 13.30 6.84 -9.42
N THR A 106 13.41 6.99 -8.10
CA THR A 106 14.56 7.67 -7.46
C THR A 106 14.93 6.98 -6.15
N MET A 107 16.21 7.06 -5.80
CA MET A 107 16.74 6.73 -4.49
C MET A 107 17.61 7.88 -3.99
N GLU A 108 17.32 8.38 -2.78
CA GLU A 108 17.99 9.54 -2.21
C GLU A 108 18.34 9.29 -0.73
N PRO A 109 19.62 9.34 -0.32
CA PRO A 109 20.79 9.43 -1.16
C PRO A 109 21.02 8.16 -1.98
N SER A 110 21.74 8.27 -3.09
CA SER A 110 22.10 7.09 -3.89
C SER A 110 22.97 6.14 -3.07
N PRO A 111 22.69 4.83 -3.09
CA PRO A 111 23.54 3.84 -2.44
C PRO A 111 24.94 3.82 -3.08
N THR A 112 25.93 3.35 -2.33
CA THR A 112 27.32 3.20 -2.82
C THR A 112 27.40 2.14 -3.92
N SER A 113 26.64 1.06 -3.77
CA SER A 113 26.49 0.02 -4.78
C SER A 113 25.14 -0.70 -4.61
N GLU A 114 24.70 -1.34 -5.68
CA GLU A 114 23.49 -2.14 -5.72
C GLU A 114 23.83 -3.58 -6.12
N THR A 115 23.24 -4.54 -5.45
CA THR A 115 23.36 -5.96 -5.76
C THR A 115 21.98 -6.56 -5.95
N SER A 116 21.85 -7.47 -6.93
CA SER A 116 20.63 -8.23 -7.13
C SER A 116 20.95 -9.71 -7.06
N GLN A 117 20.36 -10.39 -6.06
CA GLN A 117 20.54 -11.82 -5.87
C GLN A 117 19.25 -12.46 -5.38
N ASP A 118 18.87 -13.57 -5.98
CA ASP A 118 17.67 -14.35 -5.62
C ASP A 118 16.39 -13.50 -5.58
N GLY A 119 16.26 -12.53 -6.51
CA GLY A 119 15.13 -11.62 -6.58
C GLY A 119 15.08 -10.59 -5.46
N LYS A 120 16.11 -10.45 -4.65
CA LYS A 120 16.27 -9.40 -3.63
C LYS A 120 17.19 -8.31 -4.16
N LEU A 121 17.00 -7.10 -3.64
CA LEU A 121 17.83 -5.94 -3.93
C LEU A 121 18.63 -5.58 -2.66
N GLY A 122 19.96 -5.69 -2.74
CA GLY A 122 20.87 -5.22 -1.71
C GLY A 122 21.36 -3.81 -2.05
N LEU A 123 21.27 -2.90 -1.10
CA LEU A 123 21.70 -1.51 -1.19
C LEU A 123 22.84 -1.31 -0.20
N ASP A 124 24.05 -1.14 -0.69
CA ASP A 124 25.21 -0.79 0.13
C ASP A 124 25.14 0.70 0.48
N LEU A 125 25.05 0.98 1.76
CA LEU A 125 24.94 2.34 2.31
C LEU A 125 26.29 2.85 2.84
N GLY A 126 27.32 2.01 2.78
CA GLY A 126 28.63 2.30 3.35
C GLY A 126 28.65 2.34 4.88
N PRO A 127 29.70 2.95 5.47
CA PRO A 127 29.81 3.03 6.92
C PRO A 127 28.88 4.07 7.52
N ILE A 128 28.20 3.70 8.63
CA ILE A 128 27.33 4.62 9.38
C ILE A 128 27.84 4.72 10.82
N ALA A 129 28.10 5.95 11.29
CA ALA A 129 28.62 6.18 12.63
C ALA A 129 27.55 5.89 13.71
N ALA A 130 27.98 5.43 14.88
CA ALA A 130 27.09 5.22 16.02
C ALA A 130 26.31 6.49 16.38
N GLY A 131 25.00 6.37 16.56
CA GLY A 131 24.11 7.49 16.90
C GLY A 131 23.75 8.41 15.72
N GLN A 132 24.34 8.24 14.54
CA GLN A 132 23.97 8.97 13.34
C GLN A 132 22.79 8.28 12.65
N THR A 133 21.71 8.98 12.42
CA THR A 133 20.60 8.43 11.64
C THR A 133 20.86 8.61 10.15
N TYR A 134 20.88 7.51 9.42
CA TYR A 134 20.90 7.50 7.96
C TYR A 134 19.46 7.37 7.45
N VAL A 135 19.05 8.28 6.57
CA VAL A 135 17.71 8.32 6.02
C VAL A 135 17.78 8.08 4.53
N LEU A 136 17.12 7.03 4.06
CA LEU A 136 16.99 6.71 2.64
C LEU A 136 15.53 6.88 2.21
N PHE A 137 15.32 7.60 1.13
CA PHE A 137 14.03 7.72 0.45
C PHE A 137 14.08 6.95 -0.86
N ILE A 138 13.04 6.19 -1.13
CA ILE A 138 12.86 5.51 -2.43
C ILE A 138 11.47 5.83 -2.95
N ASP A 139 11.40 6.39 -4.15
CA ASP A 139 10.15 6.66 -4.84
C ASP A 139 9.80 5.51 -5.78
N TYR A 140 8.64 4.95 -5.56
CA TYR A 140 8.11 3.82 -6.30
C TYR A 140 6.94 4.20 -7.18
N GLN A 141 6.85 3.56 -8.34
CA GLN A 141 5.65 3.52 -9.15
C GLN A 141 5.13 2.08 -9.22
N VAL A 142 3.89 1.89 -8.83
CA VAL A 142 3.23 0.58 -8.91
C VAL A 142 2.84 0.28 -10.35
N ASN A 143 3.21 -0.88 -10.87
CA ASN A 143 2.76 -1.31 -12.19
C ASN A 143 1.22 -1.41 -12.18
N PRO A 144 0.50 -0.85 -13.17
CA PRO A 144 -0.96 -0.89 -13.23
C PRO A 144 -1.56 -2.29 -13.22
N THR A 145 -0.80 -3.29 -13.67
CA THR A 145 -1.23 -4.69 -13.70
C THR A 145 -0.91 -5.45 -12.42
N ASN A 146 -0.14 -4.85 -11.50
CA ASN A 146 0.20 -5.46 -10.22
C ASN A 146 -1.03 -5.46 -9.31
N VAL A 147 -1.45 -6.64 -8.87
CA VAL A 147 -2.58 -6.82 -7.94
C VAL A 147 -2.24 -7.94 -6.98
N GLY A 148 -2.59 -7.74 -5.72
CA GLY A 148 -2.42 -8.77 -4.68
C GLY A 148 -1.45 -8.37 -3.58
N SER A 149 -0.94 -9.36 -2.86
CA SER A 149 -0.08 -9.20 -1.69
C SER A 149 1.38 -9.38 -2.08
N GLN A 150 2.22 -8.41 -1.73
CA GLN A 150 3.66 -8.39 -1.97
C GLN A 150 4.42 -8.46 -0.65
N ASP A 151 5.41 -9.34 -0.56
CA ASP A 151 6.31 -9.40 0.60
C ASP A 151 7.32 -8.25 0.56
N GLN A 152 7.16 -7.31 1.47
CA GLN A 152 8.05 -6.17 1.65
C GLN A 152 8.93 -6.32 2.90
N THR A 153 9.41 -7.52 3.15
CA THR A 153 10.42 -7.74 4.20
C THR A 153 11.69 -6.94 3.88
N VAL A 154 12.28 -6.36 4.92
CA VAL A 154 13.53 -5.58 4.85
C VAL A 154 14.49 -6.11 5.91
N THR A 155 15.74 -6.34 5.54
CA THR A 155 16.78 -6.77 6.48
C THR A 155 17.97 -5.83 6.40
N LEU A 156 18.40 -5.32 7.55
CA LEU A 156 19.65 -4.55 7.70
C LEU A 156 20.78 -5.50 8.07
N TYR A 157 21.87 -5.41 7.34
CA TYR A 157 23.10 -6.13 7.59
C TYR A 157 24.25 -5.19 7.96
N ASP A 158 25.26 -5.73 8.62
CA ASP A 158 26.59 -5.16 8.75
C ASP A 158 27.57 -6.23 8.25
N GLY A 159 28.06 -6.04 7.04
CA GLY A 159 28.76 -7.09 6.27
C GLY A 159 27.86 -8.34 6.13
N ASN A 160 28.34 -9.49 6.57
CA ASN A 160 27.59 -10.75 6.47
C ASN A 160 26.63 -11.00 7.66
N ARG A 161 26.52 -10.07 8.58
CA ARG A 161 25.72 -10.24 9.80
C ARG A 161 24.37 -9.54 9.69
N ALA A 162 23.28 -10.29 9.70
CA ALA A 162 21.94 -9.73 9.84
C ALA A 162 21.74 -9.11 11.24
N LEU A 163 21.33 -7.86 11.28
CA LEU A 163 21.08 -7.11 12.51
C LEU A 163 19.60 -7.02 12.86
N VAL A 164 18.79 -6.56 11.91
CA VAL A 164 17.35 -6.31 12.09
C VAL A 164 16.61 -6.78 10.86
N THR A 165 15.54 -7.55 11.05
CA THR A 165 14.60 -7.90 9.99
C THR A 165 13.22 -7.36 10.34
N LEU A 166 12.60 -6.65 9.39
CA LEU A 166 11.24 -6.16 9.46
C LEU A 166 10.37 -6.86 8.43
N HIS A 167 9.34 -7.55 8.89
CA HIS A 167 8.35 -8.15 8.01
C HIS A 167 7.25 -7.15 7.72
N ARG A 168 7.04 -6.88 6.45
CA ARG A 168 5.98 -5.99 5.94
C ARG A 168 5.31 -6.65 4.76
N THR A 169 4.08 -6.23 4.51
CA THR A 169 3.30 -6.67 3.36
C THR A 169 2.66 -5.45 2.70
N LEU A 170 2.74 -5.37 1.40
CA LEU A 170 2.02 -4.39 0.59
C LEU A 170 0.84 -5.06 -0.08
N MET A 171 -0.36 -4.52 0.11
CA MET A 171 -1.55 -4.94 -0.63
C MET A 171 -1.79 -3.97 -1.79
N VAL A 172 -1.79 -4.50 -3.00
CA VAL A 172 -2.05 -3.72 -4.22
C VAL A 172 -3.47 -4.02 -4.71
N PHE A 173 -4.26 -2.95 -4.84
CA PHE A 173 -5.62 -3.00 -5.38
C PHE A 173 -5.63 -2.59 -6.85
N PRO A 174 -6.60 -3.11 -7.63
CA PRO A 174 -6.82 -2.66 -9.00
C PRO A 174 -7.21 -1.20 -9.11
#